data_b723818da85fb550b5ec3a79badc7f41
#
_entry.id   b723818da85fb550b5ec3a79badc7f41
#
_cell.length_a   1.000
_cell.length_b   1.000
_cell.length_c   1.000
_cell.angle_alpha   90.00
_cell.angle_beta   90.00
_cell.angle_gamma   90.00
#
_symmetry.space_group_name_H-M   'P 1'
#
loop_
_entity.id
_entity.type
_entity.pdbx_description
1 polymer ?
#
loop_
_entity_poly.entity_id
_entity_poly.type
_entity_poly.pdbx_seq_one_letter_code
_entity_poly.pdbx_strand_id
1 'polypeptide(L)'
;MKLCIVTHKIKKGDGQGRVNYEVAQEAIRRGYQLTLLASEVAPELLENRAVNWISIPVEDYPSEFIRNFIFAKKSAAWLGKNRDNLDLIKVNGAITMSAADVNAVHFVHSSWWRSPVHISRSRKDLYGLYQWLFTAANSYWEKQAFSQAKSIIAVSEKVAEELVSIGVPRQKIRVIVNGVDLQEFTPGVTSRSLLGLPENVNLALFAGDIRTPRKNLDTVLKALKKVADLHLAVVGNTKGSPFLELANNLGISERVHFLGYRRDMAQIMQAADFFVFPSRYEACTLVLLEALASGLPVITATATGGAELVTAEAGIVLPETDHIDSLAASLSVLASDRPLRQQMAQAARVLAEKHSWTNMAQSYLNIFTELTNHEKHSSHPHLSPSSRPVPLSESPRTAN
;
A
#
# COMPACT_ATOMS: atom_id res chain seq x y z
N MET A 1 -11.37 -12.62 -20.19
CA MET A 1 -10.27 -11.64 -20.32
C MET A 1 -8.95 -12.32 -20.01
N LYS A 2 -7.92 -12.04 -20.80
CA LYS A 2 -6.55 -12.53 -20.60
C LYS A 2 -5.73 -11.44 -19.91
N LEU A 3 -5.55 -11.56 -18.60
CA LEU A 3 -4.86 -10.61 -17.74
C LEU A 3 -3.41 -11.05 -17.49
N CYS A 4 -2.45 -10.17 -17.71
CA CYS A 4 -1.07 -10.37 -17.31
C CYS A 4 -0.73 -9.51 -16.08
N ILE A 5 -0.17 -10.12 -15.03
CA ILE A 5 0.34 -9.43 -13.84
C ILE A 5 1.86 -9.60 -13.78
N VAL A 6 2.59 -8.47 -13.73
CA VAL A 6 4.05 -8.44 -13.66
C VAL A 6 4.48 -7.89 -12.32
N THR A 7 5.12 -8.71 -11.51
CA THR A 7 5.61 -8.32 -10.17
C THR A 7 6.63 -9.34 -9.66
N HIS A 8 7.45 -8.99 -8.66
CA HIS A 8 8.38 -9.95 -8.08
C HIS A 8 7.66 -11.07 -7.33
N LYS A 9 6.66 -10.74 -6.52
CA LYS A 9 5.99 -11.71 -5.64
C LYS A 9 4.47 -11.62 -5.74
N ILE A 10 3.81 -12.78 -5.72
CA ILE A 10 2.36 -12.90 -5.66
C ILE A 10 2.04 -13.91 -4.56
N LYS A 11 2.02 -13.43 -3.32
CA LYS A 11 1.79 -14.26 -2.13
C LYS A 11 1.35 -13.47 -0.93
N LYS A 12 0.83 -14.15 0.10
CA LYS A 12 0.56 -13.59 1.43
C LYS A 12 1.87 -13.31 2.19
N GLY A 13 1.83 -12.42 3.17
CA GLY A 13 2.99 -12.07 4.02
C GLY A 13 3.98 -11.07 3.40
N ASP A 14 3.66 -10.51 2.23
CA ASP A 14 4.37 -9.40 1.59
C ASP A 14 3.34 -8.35 1.21
N GLY A 15 3.55 -7.08 1.54
CA GLY A 15 2.52 -6.05 1.37
C GLY A 15 2.03 -5.92 -0.08
N GLN A 16 2.96 -5.69 -1.02
CA GLN A 16 2.65 -5.62 -2.45
C GLN A 16 2.26 -6.99 -3.02
N GLY A 17 2.92 -8.04 -2.56
CA GLY A 17 2.63 -9.42 -2.94
C GLY A 17 1.20 -9.82 -2.58
N ARG A 18 0.69 -9.42 -1.41
CA ARG A 18 -0.69 -9.66 -0.98
C ARG A 18 -1.70 -8.97 -1.88
N VAL A 19 -1.50 -7.72 -2.25
CA VAL A 19 -2.38 -7.02 -3.20
C VAL A 19 -2.49 -7.78 -4.51
N ASN A 20 -1.36 -8.19 -5.10
CA ASN A 20 -1.36 -8.96 -6.35
C ASN A 20 -2.00 -10.34 -6.20
N TYR A 21 -1.81 -10.98 -5.05
CA TYR A 21 -2.45 -12.26 -4.72
C TYR A 21 -3.98 -12.13 -4.71
N GLU A 22 -4.52 -11.14 -4.02
CA GLU A 22 -5.97 -10.92 -3.92
C GLU A 22 -6.58 -10.51 -5.27
N VAL A 23 -5.88 -9.68 -6.05
CA VAL A 23 -6.28 -9.33 -7.42
C VAL A 23 -6.30 -10.58 -8.31
N ALA A 24 -5.31 -11.48 -8.19
CA ALA A 24 -5.28 -12.72 -8.94
C ALA A 24 -6.43 -13.67 -8.54
N GLN A 25 -6.70 -13.81 -7.25
CA GLN A 25 -7.83 -14.61 -6.74
C GLN A 25 -9.18 -14.11 -7.28
N GLU A 26 -9.42 -12.80 -7.22
CA GLU A 26 -10.65 -12.21 -7.73
C GLU A 26 -10.76 -12.36 -9.26
N ALA A 27 -9.64 -12.23 -9.99
CA ALA A 27 -9.62 -12.47 -11.43
C ALA A 27 -9.97 -13.92 -11.79
N ILE A 28 -9.44 -14.90 -11.04
CA ILE A 28 -9.82 -16.32 -11.17
C ILE A 28 -11.32 -16.48 -10.92
N ARG A 29 -11.84 -15.88 -9.85
CA ARG A 29 -13.27 -15.95 -9.50
C ARG A 29 -14.18 -15.40 -10.60
N ARG A 30 -13.71 -14.36 -11.33
CA ARG A 30 -14.40 -13.77 -12.50
C ARG A 30 -14.17 -14.55 -13.82
N GLY A 31 -13.46 -15.67 -13.78
CA GLY A 31 -13.20 -16.52 -14.95
C GLY A 31 -12.15 -15.95 -15.93
N TYR A 32 -11.21 -15.11 -15.44
CA TYR A 32 -10.13 -14.59 -16.28
C TYR A 32 -9.02 -15.65 -16.45
N GLN A 33 -8.37 -15.62 -17.60
CA GLN A 33 -7.10 -16.33 -17.81
C GLN A 33 -5.95 -15.46 -17.37
N LEU A 34 -5.12 -15.97 -16.46
CA LEU A 34 -4.02 -15.22 -15.86
C LEU A 34 -2.68 -15.68 -16.43
N THR A 35 -1.85 -14.71 -16.78
CA THR A 35 -0.41 -14.91 -16.97
C THR A 35 0.31 -14.15 -15.87
N LEU A 36 1.07 -14.85 -15.04
CA LEU A 36 1.82 -14.28 -13.92
C LEU A 36 3.30 -14.26 -14.26
N LEU A 37 3.87 -13.09 -14.59
CA LEU A 37 5.32 -12.89 -14.70
C LEU A 37 5.85 -12.53 -13.33
N ALA A 38 6.43 -13.49 -12.63
CA ALA A 38 6.86 -13.30 -11.25
C ALA A 38 8.07 -14.18 -10.89
N SER A 39 8.85 -13.73 -9.90
CA SER A 39 9.91 -14.55 -9.30
C SER A 39 9.32 -15.61 -8.36
N GLU A 40 8.26 -15.24 -7.64
CA GLU A 40 7.62 -16.12 -6.66
C GLU A 40 6.09 -16.00 -6.73
N VAL A 41 5.40 -17.14 -6.77
CA VAL A 41 3.93 -17.23 -6.78
C VAL A 41 3.48 -18.23 -5.72
N ALA A 42 2.43 -17.90 -4.98
CA ALA A 42 1.83 -18.76 -3.99
C ALA A 42 1.36 -20.08 -4.63
N PRO A 43 1.69 -21.26 -4.06
CA PRO A 43 1.37 -22.57 -4.64
C PRO A 43 -0.12 -22.75 -4.94
N GLU A 44 -0.98 -22.27 -4.06
CA GLU A 44 -2.43 -22.38 -4.21
C GLU A 44 -3.00 -21.68 -5.46
N LEU A 45 -2.31 -20.65 -5.98
CA LEU A 45 -2.70 -20.04 -7.27
C LEU A 45 -2.36 -20.95 -8.45
N LEU A 46 -1.26 -21.70 -8.34
CA LEU A 46 -0.75 -22.56 -9.43
C LEU A 46 -1.59 -23.82 -9.63
N GLU A 47 -2.39 -24.21 -8.64
CA GLU A 47 -3.33 -25.33 -8.75
C GLU A 47 -4.48 -25.03 -9.71
N ASN A 48 -4.73 -23.76 -10.02
CA ASN A 48 -5.82 -23.35 -10.91
C ASN A 48 -5.39 -23.38 -12.37
N ARG A 49 -6.12 -24.10 -13.21
CA ARG A 49 -5.85 -24.26 -14.65
C ARG A 49 -5.91 -22.94 -15.45
N ALA A 50 -6.56 -21.91 -14.91
CA ALA A 50 -6.61 -20.59 -15.55
C ALA A 50 -5.31 -19.77 -15.32
N VAL A 51 -4.37 -20.26 -14.53
CA VAL A 51 -3.12 -19.58 -14.19
C VAL A 51 -1.95 -20.17 -14.96
N ASN A 52 -1.28 -19.32 -15.71
CA ASN A 52 0.00 -19.62 -16.36
C ASN A 52 1.12 -18.80 -15.70
N TRP A 53 2.05 -19.45 -15.02
CA TRP A 53 3.19 -18.80 -14.39
C TRP A 53 4.43 -18.83 -15.29
N ILE A 54 4.92 -17.65 -15.61
CA ILE A 54 6.21 -17.44 -16.30
C ILE A 54 7.23 -17.03 -15.23
N SER A 55 8.03 -17.98 -14.79
CA SER A 55 9.04 -17.76 -13.75
C SER A 55 10.18 -16.88 -14.24
N ILE A 56 10.48 -15.83 -13.46
CA ILE A 56 11.63 -14.94 -13.67
C ILE A 56 12.47 -14.93 -12.39
N PRO A 57 13.30 -15.97 -12.15
CA PRO A 57 14.12 -16.05 -10.96
C PRO A 57 15.22 -14.98 -10.98
N VAL A 58 15.40 -14.31 -9.84
CA VAL A 58 16.38 -13.23 -9.64
C VAL A 58 17.11 -13.31 -8.28
N GLU A 59 16.81 -14.31 -7.46
CA GLU A 59 17.32 -14.46 -6.10
C GLU A 59 18.85 -14.59 -6.06
N ASP A 60 19.46 -15.22 -7.06
CA ASP A 60 20.89 -15.49 -7.13
C ASP A 60 21.75 -14.26 -7.44
N TYR A 61 21.13 -13.14 -7.82
CA TYR A 61 21.88 -11.92 -8.11
C TYR A 61 22.22 -11.15 -6.82
N PRO A 62 23.43 -10.54 -6.74
CA PRO A 62 24.01 -10.08 -5.47
C PRO A 62 23.36 -8.81 -4.90
N SER A 63 22.67 -8.01 -5.69
CA SER A 63 22.06 -6.77 -5.22
C SER A 63 20.63 -6.58 -5.73
N GLU A 64 19.83 -5.87 -4.97
CA GLU A 64 18.45 -5.54 -5.35
C GLU A 64 18.41 -4.75 -6.68
N PHE A 65 19.35 -3.86 -6.90
CA PHE A 65 19.47 -3.11 -8.14
C PHE A 65 19.63 -4.03 -9.36
N ILE A 66 20.53 -5.01 -9.29
CA ILE A 66 20.75 -5.97 -10.38
C ILE A 66 19.53 -6.88 -10.54
N ARG A 67 18.91 -7.33 -9.44
CA ARG A 67 17.68 -8.13 -9.46
C ARG A 67 16.56 -7.42 -10.23
N ASN A 68 16.31 -6.16 -9.87
CA ASN A 68 15.27 -5.34 -10.50
C ASN A 68 15.57 -5.10 -12.00
N PHE A 69 16.81 -4.80 -12.36
CA PHE A 69 17.22 -4.60 -13.74
C PHE A 69 17.05 -5.86 -14.60
N ILE A 70 17.51 -7.02 -14.12
CA ILE A 70 17.39 -8.30 -14.82
C ILE A 70 15.90 -8.69 -14.97
N PHE A 71 15.11 -8.53 -13.91
CA PHE A 71 13.67 -8.78 -13.95
C PHE A 71 12.99 -7.88 -14.99
N ALA A 72 13.28 -6.58 -14.98
CA ALA A 72 12.70 -5.61 -15.91
C ALA A 72 13.05 -5.95 -17.39
N LYS A 73 14.29 -6.37 -17.66
CA LYS A 73 14.72 -6.77 -18.98
C LYS A 73 14.06 -8.07 -19.45
N LYS A 74 14.02 -9.10 -18.59
CA LYS A 74 13.41 -10.40 -18.93
C LYS A 74 11.90 -10.28 -19.14
N SER A 75 11.21 -9.55 -18.24
CA SER A 75 9.76 -9.33 -18.36
C SER A 75 9.40 -8.54 -19.62
N ALA A 76 10.15 -7.49 -19.94
CA ALA A 76 9.95 -6.72 -21.17
C ALA A 76 10.16 -7.55 -22.44
N ALA A 77 11.20 -8.40 -22.47
CA ALA A 77 11.46 -9.29 -23.60
C ALA A 77 10.33 -10.31 -23.82
N TRP A 78 9.74 -10.84 -22.74
CA TRP A 78 8.59 -11.74 -22.82
C TRP A 78 7.33 -11.00 -23.28
N LEU A 79 7.04 -9.83 -22.70
CA LEU A 79 5.90 -8.99 -23.07
C LEU A 79 5.96 -8.57 -24.54
N GLY A 80 7.14 -8.18 -25.06
CA GLY A 80 7.33 -7.81 -26.46
C GLY A 80 6.93 -8.90 -27.46
N LYS A 81 7.04 -10.18 -27.05
CA LYS A 81 6.67 -11.33 -27.90
C LYS A 81 5.21 -11.77 -27.74
N ASN A 82 4.55 -11.38 -26.66
CA ASN A 82 3.25 -11.94 -26.28
C ASN A 82 2.15 -10.88 -26.08
N ARG A 83 2.45 -9.58 -26.32
CA ARG A 83 1.51 -8.48 -26.07
C ARG A 83 0.15 -8.68 -26.76
N ASP A 84 0.17 -9.11 -28.00
CA ASP A 84 -1.04 -9.28 -28.84
C ASP A 84 -1.96 -10.39 -28.33
N ASN A 85 -1.46 -11.29 -27.49
CA ASN A 85 -2.24 -12.37 -26.87
C ASN A 85 -2.85 -11.97 -25.51
N LEU A 86 -2.68 -10.73 -25.06
CA LEU A 86 -3.10 -10.25 -23.75
C LEU A 86 -4.10 -9.10 -23.92
N ASP A 87 -5.21 -9.17 -23.17
CA ASP A 87 -6.21 -8.09 -23.16
C ASP A 87 -5.76 -6.92 -22.27
N LEU A 88 -5.05 -7.21 -21.16
CA LEU A 88 -4.59 -6.20 -20.22
C LEU A 88 -3.30 -6.61 -19.51
N ILE A 89 -2.37 -5.66 -19.37
CA ILE A 89 -1.12 -5.80 -18.62
C ILE A 89 -1.17 -4.90 -17.38
N LYS A 90 -1.07 -5.50 -16.19
CA LYS A 90 -0.93 -4.83 -14.90
C LYS A 90 0.48 -4.99 -14.37
N VAL A 91 1.12 -3.89 -14.01
CA VAL A 91 2.48 -3.87 -13.42
C VAL A 91 2.51 -3.16 -12.07
N ASN A 92 3.62 -3.25 -11.36
CA ASN A 92 3.87 -2.52 -10.11
C ASN A 92 5.09 -1.61 -10.23
N GLY A 93 4.88 -0.29 -10.30
CA GLY A 93 5.97 0.68 -10.39
C GLY A 93 6.82 0.50 -11.67
N ALA A 94 8.13 0.69 -11.56
CA ALA A 94 9.09 0.58 -12.66
C ALA A 94 9.66 -0.85 -12.82
N ILE A 95 8.81 -1.87 -12.71
CA ILE A 95 9.24 -3.27 -12.66
C ILE A 95 9.54 -3.88 -14.03
N THR A 96 9.16 -3.23 -15.11
CA THR A 96 9.41 -3.66 -16.49
C THR A 96 9.77 -2.47 -17.37
N MET A 97 10.52 -2.70 -18.44
CA MET A 97 10.81 -1.69 -19.46
C MET A 97 9.73 -1.61 -20.55
N SER A 98 8.67 -2.39 -20.45
CA SER A 98 7.56 -2.43 -21.39
C SER A 98 6.43 -1.52 -20.93
N ALA A 99 5.70 -0.92 -21.87
CA ALA A 99 4.48 -0.19 -21.56
C ALA A 99 3.42 -1.13 -20.95
N ALA A 100 2.62 -0.61 -20.04
CA ALA A 100 1.55 -1.33 -19.36
C ALA A 100 0.23 -0.58 -19.45
N ASP A 101 -0.88 -1.31 -19.35
CA ASP A 101 -2.21 -0.69 -19.34
C ASP A 101 -2.50 -0.09 -17.96
N VAL A 102 -2.16 -0.83 -16.89
CA VAL A 102 -2.35 -0.41 -15.49
C VAL A 102 -1.04 -0.51 -14.73
N ASN A 103 -0.65 0.57 -14.05
CA ASN A 103 0.49 0.58 -13.14
C ASN A 103 0.02 0.85 -11.70
N ALA A 104 0.15 -0.15 -10.83
CA ALA A 104 -0.14 0.00 -9.40
C ALA A 104 1.10 0.50 -8.65
N VAL A 105 0.95 1.62 -7.95
CA VAL A 105 2.06 2.33 -7.30
C VAL A 105 1.92 2.20 -5.79
N HIS A 106 2.83 1.43 -5.20
CA HIS A 106 2.93 1.20 -3.76
C HIS A 106 4.02 2.03 -3.10
N PHE A 107 4.81 2.76 -3.89
CA PHE A 107 5.92 3.58 -3.41
C PHE A 107 6.37 4.52 -4.52
N VAL A 108 6.73 5.78 -4.17
CA VAL A 108 7.25 6.77 -5.11
C VAL A 108 8.69 7.11 -4.73
N HIS A 109 9.65 6.60 -5.50
CA HIS A 109 11.08 6.80 -5.25
C HIS A 109 11.49 8.26 -5.31
N SER A 110 10.91 9.06 -6.20
CA SER A 110 11.17 10.50 -6.31
C SER A 110 10.79 11.25 -5.03
N SER A 111 9.67 10.90 -4.38
CA SER A 111 9.24 11.49 -3.11
C SER A 111 10.08 11.00 -1.96
N TRP A 112 10.40 9.70 -1.93
CA TRP A 112 11.30 9.13 -0.92
C TRP A 112 12.69 9.77 -0.97
N TRP A 113 13.25 10.02 -2.14
CA TRP A 113 14.55 10.67 -2.29
C TRP A 113 14.59 12.06 -1.68
N ARG A 114 13.46 12.79 -1.74
CA ARG A 114 13.32 14.12 -1.12
C ARG A 114 13.05 14.07 0.38
N SER A 115 12.61 12.92 0.89
CA SER A 115 12.25 12.75 2.30
C SER A 115 13.41 13.10 3.23
N PRO A 116 13.17 13.85 4.33
CA PRO A 116 14.19 14.16 5.34
C PRO A 116 14.71 12.91 6.05
N VAL A 117 13.93 11.82 6.06
CA VAL A 117 14.30 10.54 6.68
C VAL A 117 14.84 9.51 5.68
N HIS A 118 15.22 9.93 4.45
CA HIS A 118 15.89 9.06 3.50
C HIS A 118 17.21 8.52 4.07
N ILE A 119 17.49 7.24 3.88
CA ILE A 119 18.61 6.52 4.51
C ILE A 119 19.96 7.22 4.26
N SER A 120 20.21 7.77 3.07
CA SER A 120 21.45 8.47 2.75
C SER A 120 21.66 9.77 3.54
N ARG A 121 20.63 10.31 4.19
CA ARG A 121 20.76 11.51 5.04
C ARG A 121 21.28 11.17 6.42
N SER A 122 20.90 10.00 6.95
CA SER A 122 21.34 9.50 8.26
C SER A 122 22.62 8.67 8.20
N ARG A 123 22.90 8.00 7.06
CA ARG A 123 24.10 7.18 6.88
C ARG A 123 25.02 7.77 5.83
N LYS A 124 26.28 8.06 6.24
CA LYS A 124 27.34 8.67 5.40
C LYS A 124 28.41 7.64 4.98
N ASP A 125 28.03 6.35 4.96
CA ASP A 125 28.86 5.22 4.54
C ASP A 125 28.55 4.75 3.11
N LEU A 126 29.24 3.70 2.66
CA LEU A 126 29.01 3.09 1.33
C LEU A 126 27.58 2.61 1.11
N TYR A 127 26.91 2.18 2.18
CA TYR A 127 25.52 1.77 2.10
C TYR A 127 24.59 2.98 1.87
N GLY A 128 24.84 4.10 2.55
CA GLY A 128 24.11 5.37 2.32
C GLY A 128 24.28 5.86 0.87
N LEU A 129 25.51 5.78 0.30
CA LEU A 129 25.76 6.10 -1.10
C LEU A 129 25.02 5.16 -2.05
N TYR A 130 25.06 3.86 -1.78
CA TYR A 130 24.31 2.87 -2.56
C TYR A 130 22.81 3.19 -2.56
N GLN A 131 22.21 3.48 -1.40
CA GLN A 131 20.80 3.83 -1.28
C GLN A 131 20.45 5.10 -2.05
N TRP A 132 21.35 6.08 -2.07
CA TRP A 132 21.17 7.29 -2.85
C TRP A 132 21.14 7.00 -4.36
N LEU A 133 22.14 6.26 -4.87
CA LEU A 133 22.20 5.87 -6.28
C LEU A 133 21.01 4.99 -6.68
N PHE A 134 20.66 4.03 -5.85
CA PHE A 134 19.51 3.15 -6.07
C PHE A 134 18.21 3.93 -6.21
N THR A 135 17.97 4.86 -5.27
CA THR A 135 16.75 5.67 -5.28
C THR A 135 16.73 6.64 -6.45
N ALA A 136 17.87 7.26 -6.80
CA ALA A 136 17.98 8.16 -7.94
C ALA A 136 17.69 7.44 -9.28
N ALA A 137 18.24 6.26 -9.48
CA ALA A 137 17.97 5.45 -10.67
C ALA A 137 16.49 5.02 -10.76
N ASN A 138 15.91 4.53 -9.68
CA ASN A 138 14.49 4.16 -9.64
C ASN A 138 13.58 5.38 -9.87
N SER A 139 13.94 6.56 -9.33
CA SER A 139 13.22 7.83 -9.55
C SER A 139 13.20 8.24 -11.04
N TYR A 140 14.24 7.92 -11.78
CA TYR A 140 14.26 8.15 -13.23
C TYR A 140 13.36 7.15 -13.97
N TRP A 141 13.47 5.86 -13.65
CA TRP A 141 12.70 4.80 -14.32
C TRP A 141 11.21 4.85 -14.01
N GLU A 142 10.83 5.22 -12.78
CA GLU A 142 9.41 5.32 -12.43
C GLU A 142 8.69 6.40 -13.23
N LYS A 143 9.32 7.55 -13.50
CA LYS A 143 8.73 8.61 -14.33
C LYS A 143 8.42 8.12 -15.73
N GLN A 144 9.31 7.34 -16.33
CA GLN A 144 9.10 6.74 -17.63
C GLN A 144 7.96 5.71 -17.59
N ALA A 145 7.97 4.81 -16.60
CA ALA A 145 6.94 3.79 -16.45
C ALA A 145 5.54 4.42 -16.24
N PHE A 146 5.45 5.48 -15.43
CA PHE A 146 4.17 6.16 -15.16
C PHE A 146 3.66 6.95 -16.37
N SER A 147 4.54 7.57 -17.15
CA SER A 147 4.14 8.30 -18.37
C SER A 147 3.53 7.37 -19.42
N GLN A 148 4.03 6.13 -19.52
CA GLN A 148 3.59 5.12 -20.49
C GLN A 148 2.33 4.37 -20.07
N ALA A 149 1.93 4.40 -18.80
CA ALA A 149 0.73 3.73 -18.32
C ALA A 149 -0.54 4.45 -18.79
N LYS A 150 -1.58 3.68 -19.16
CA LYS A 150 -2.91 4.23 -19.49
C LYS A 150 -3.64 4.71 -18.23
N SER A 151 -3.57 3.91 -17.16
CA SER A 151 -4.13 4.22 -15.86
C SER A 151 -3.13 3.87 -14.75
N ILE A 152 -3.11 4.67 -13.69
CA ILE A 152 -2.28 4.46 -12.51
C ILE A 152 -3.19 4.26 -11.30
N ILE A 153 -2.90 3.23 -10.51
CA ILE A 153 -3.59 2.96 -9.25
C ILE A 153 -2.64 3.32 -8.11
N ALA A 154 -2.98 4.37 -7.38
CA ALA A 154 -2.29 4.78 -6.16
C ALA A 154 -2.91 4.08 -4.94
N VAL A 155 -2.08 3.62 -4.01
CA VAL A 155 -2.55 2.90 -2.82
C VAL A 155 -3.04 3.81 -1.68
N SER A 156 -2.96 5.13 -1.86
CA SER A 156 -3.44 6.16 -0.93
C SER A 156 -3.55 7.50 -1.64
N GLU A 157 -4.30 8.47 -1.09
CA GLU A 157 -4.32 9.84 -1.60
C GLU A 157 -2.93 10.49 -1.51
N LYS A 158 -2.18 10.21 -0.45
CA LYS A 158 -0.79 10.65 -0.33
C LYS A 158 0.07 10.20 -1.52
N VAL A 159 -0.02 8.94 -1.94
CA VAL A 159 0.70 8.44 -3.13
C VAL A 159 0.17 9.12 -4.40
N ALA A 160 -1.13 9.40 -4.50
CA ALA A 160 -1.68 10.14 -5.63
C ALA A 160 -1.12 11.57 -5.71
N GLU A 161 -1.01 12.27 -4.59
CA GLU A 161 -0.38 13.60 -4.51
C GLU A 161 1.12 13.54 -4.87
N GLU A 162 1.83 12.55 -4.38
CA GLU A 162 3.24 12.32 -4.73
C GLU A 162 3.41 12.11 -6.24
N LEU A 163 2.53 11.33 -6.89
CA LEU A 163 2.52 11.11 -8.33
C LEU A 163 2.26 12.41 -9.11
N VAL A 164 1.27 13.21 -8.67
CA VAL A 164 0.99 14.53 -9.26
C VAL A 164 2.22 15.44 -9.14
N SER A 165 2.90 15.43 -7.98
CA SER A 165 4.10 16.26 -7.73
C SER A 165 5.27 15.97 -8.66
N ILE A 166 5.31 14.79 -9.27
CA ILE A 166 6.33 14.37 -10.25
C ILE A 166 5.87 14.45 -11.71
N GLY A 167 4.67 15.04 -11.94
CA GLY A 167 4.16 15.35 -13.27
C GLY A 167 3.18 14.32 -13.85
N VAL A 168 2.68 13.37 -13.06
CA VAL A 168 1.62 12.46 -13.51
C VAL A 168 0.29 13.19 -13.52
N PRO A 169 -0.46 13.22 -14.64
CA PRO A 169 -1.76 13.87 -14.72
C PRO A 169 -2.77 13.23 -13.75
N ARG A 170 -3.45 14.04 -12.92
CA ARG A 170 -4.41 13.55 -11.92
C ARG A 170 -5.52 12.67 -12.49
N GLN A 171 -5.97 12.96 -13.73
CA GLN A 171 -7.00 12.19 -14.41
C GLN A 171 -6.58 10.74 -14.76
N LYS A 172 -5.28 10.45 -14.82
CA LYS A 172 -4.77 9.08 -14.98
C LYS A 172 -4.75 8.29 -13.68
N ILE A 173 -4.89 8.96 -12.51
CA ILE A 173 -4.71 8.36 -11.21
C ILE A 173 -6.06 7.98 -10.63
N ARG A 174 -6.19 6.72 -10.22
CA ARG A 174 -7.27 6.17 -9.39
C ARG A 174 -6.70 5.78 -8.05
N VAL A 175 -7.41 6.05 -6.96
CA VAL A 175 -6.98 5.63 -5.63
C VAL A 175 -7.73 4.37 -5.23
N ILE A 176 -7.00 3.30 -4.94
CA ILE A 176 -7.51 2.06 -4.36
C ILE A 176 -6.64 1.73 -3.16
N VAL A 177 -7.16 1.97 -1.97
CA VAL A 177 -6.48 1.67 -0.72
C VAL A 177 -6.33 0.15 -0.56
N ASN A 178 -5.23 -0.27 0.07
CA ASN A 178 -5.00 -1.68 0.38
C ASN A 178 -6.14 -2.26 1.22
N GLY A 179 -6.29 -3.57 1.18
CA GLY A 179 -7.28 -4.27 1.99
C GLY A 179 -6.72 -4.73 3.34
N VAL A 180 -7.62 -5.24 4.18
CA VAL A 180 -7.32 -5.92 5.44
C VAL A 180 -8.12 -7.21 5.55
N ASP A 181 -7.57 -8.20 6.26
CA ASP A 181 -8.25 -9.45 6.57
C ASP A 181 -9.16 -9.24 7.80
N LEU A 182 -10.46 -9.11 7.55
CA LEU A 182 -11.47 -8.82 8.57
C LEU A 182 -11.80 -10.04 9.46
N GLN A 183 -11.37 -11.24 9.08
CA GLN A 183 -11.52 -12.46 9.87
C GLN A 183 -10.32 -12.64 10.81
N GLU A 184 -9.10 -12.39 10.33
CA GLU A 184 -7.89 -12.42 11.13
C GLU A 184 -7.86 -11.24 12.13
N PHE A 185 -8.08 -10.02 11.63
CA PHE A 185 -8.11 -8.80 12.44
C PHE A 185 -9.55 -8.45 12.78
N THR A 186 -9.95 -8.82 13.98
CA THR A 186 -11.32 -8.62 14.50
C THR A 186 -11.27 -8.17 15.96
N PRO A 187 -12.23 -7.35 16.39
CA PRO A 187 -12.36 -7.02 17.81
C PRO A 187 -12.45 -8.28 18.67
N GLY A 188 -11.77 -8.27 19.80
CA GLY A 188 -11.72 -9.42 20.73
C GLY A 188 -10.98 -9.04 22.00
N VAL A 189 -10.83 -10.02 22.88
CA VAL A 189 -10.07 -9.88 24.12
C VAL A 189 -9.04 -11.00 24.21
N THR A 190 -7.79 -10.61 24.27
CA THR A 190 -6.66 -11.53 24.52
C THR A 190 -6.03 -11.19 25.87
N SER A 191 -5.78 -12.21 26.71
CA SER A 191 -5.07 -12.00 27.97
C SER A 191 -3.67 -11.48 27.73
N ARG A 192 -3.34 -10.36 28.36
CA ARG A 192 -2.04 -9.70 28.26
C ARG A 192 -0.92 -10.55 28.84
N SER A 193 -1.19 -11.30 29.90
CA SER A 193 -0.21 -12.20 30.54
C SER A 193 0.30 -13.29 29.60
N LEU A 194 -0.52 -13.81 28.67
CA LEU A 194 -0.11 -14.76 27.64
C LEU A 194 0.88 -14.14 26.62
N LEU A 195 0.87 -12.83 26.51
CA LEU A 195 1.75 -12.08 25.61
C LEU A 195 2.97 -11.48 26.33
N GLY A 196 3.09 -11.69 27.65
CA GLY A 196 4.13 -11.08 28.49
C GLY A 196 3.91 -9.58 28.74
N LEU A 197 2.66 -9.11 28.71
CA LEU A 197 2.27 -7.74 28.90
C LEU A 197 1.56 -7.52 30.26
N PRO A 198 1.65 -6.32 30.86
CA PRO A 198 0.98 -6.03 32.15
C PRO A 198 -0.53 -5.96 31.99
N GLU A 199 -1.28 -6.50 33.00
CA GLU A 199 -2.75 -6.62 32.92
C GLU A 199 -3.48 -5.30 33.23
N ASN A 200 -3.16 -4.65 34.33
CA ASN A 200 -3.97 -3.54 34.88
C ASN A 200 -3.40 -2.14 34.56
N VAL A 201 -3.09 -1.91 33.28
CA VAL A 201 -2.53 -0.62 32.81
C VAL A 201 -3.23 -0.17 31.52
N ASN A 202 -3.15 1.13 31.23
CA ASN A 202 -3.48 1.60 29.87
C ASN A 202 -2.32 1.24 28.93
N LEU A 203 -2.61 0.58 27.82
CA LEU A 203 -1.60 0.00 26.92
C LEU A 203 -1.77 0.50 25.48
N ALA A 204 -0.87 1.36 25.03
CA ALA A 204 -0.75 1.70 23.62
C ALA A 204 0.06 0.62 22.87
N LEU A 205 -0.21 0.44 21.59
CA LEU A 205 0.55 -0.45 20.70
C LEU A 205 1.23 0.36 19.60
N PHE A 206 2.50 0.06 19.36
CA PHE A 206 3.27 0.50 18.18
C PHE A 206 3.80 -0.74 17.44
N ALA A 207 3.69 -0.78 16.11
CA ALA A 207 4.21 -1.90 15.33
C ALA A 207 4.88 -1.42 14.04
N GLY A 208 6.10 -1.92 13.75
CA GLY A 208 6.81 -1.60 12.51
C GLY A 208 8.32 -1.86 12.57
N ASP A 209 9.05 -1.43 11.53
CA ASP A 209 10.52 -1.49 11.55
C ASP A 209 11.08 -0.41 12.49
N ILE A 210 11.61 -0.84 13.61
CA ILE A 210 12.17 0.01 14.67
C ILE A 210 13.69 0.19 14.59
N ARG A 211 14.33 -0.12 13.45
CA ARG A 211 15.77 0.07 13.24
C ARG A 211 16.12 1.43 12.66
N THR A 212 15.14 2.14 12.15
CA THR A 212 15.29 3.43 11.49
C THR A 212 14.31 4.47 12.05
N PRO A 213 14.59 5.77 11.92
CA PRO A 213 13.68 6.83 12.40
C PRO A 213 12.41 6.99 11.54
N ARG A 214 12.27 6.25 10.44
CA ARG A 214 11.18 6.41 9.48
C ARG A 214 9.80 6.21 10.12
N LYS A 215 9.66 5.21 11.00
CA LYS A 215 8.40 4.90 11.69
C LYS A 215 8.10 5.81 12.87
N ASN A 216 9.05 6.64 13.29
CA ASN A 216 8.88 7.68 14.30
C ASN A 216 8.67 7.19 15.75
N LEU A 217 9.24 6.04 16.11
CA LEU A 217 9.15 5.54 17.48
C LEU A 217 9.86 6.48 18.48
N ASP A 218 10.89 7.21 18.08
CA ASP A 218 11.59 8.19 18.92
C ASP A 218 10.68 9.31 19.43
N THR A 219 9.81 9.85 18.58
CA THR A 219 8.82 10.86 19.00
C THR A 219 7.77 10.25 19.92
N VAL A 220 7.33 9.01 19.63
CA VAL A 220 6.38 8.29 20.49
C VAL A 220 6.96 8.08 21.90
N LEU A 221 8.23 7.65 22.02
CA LEU A 221 8.89 7.47 23.32
C LEU A 221 9.05 8.81 24.09
N LYS A 222 9.40 9.88 23.39
CA LYS A 222 9.49 11.21 24.01
C LYS A 222 8.14 11.73 24.49
N ALA A 223 7.06 11.48 23.74
CA ALA A 223 5.70 11.81 24.12
C ALA A 223 5.22 10.94 25.31
N LEU A 224 5.50 9.64 25.29
CA LEU A 224 5.19 8.70 26.37
C LEU A 224 5.80 9.14 27.72
N LYS A 225 7.02 9.71 27.70
CA LYS A 225 7.65 10.27 28.92
C LYS A 225 6.77 11.30 29.61
N LYS A 226 5.95 12.05 28.85
CA LYS A 226 5.06 13.10 29.37
C LYS A 226 3.72 12.58 29.89
N VAL A 227 3.38 11.31 29.66
CA VAL A 227 2.13 10.66 30.07
C VAL A 227 2.46 9.59 31.12
N ALA A 228 2.09 9.80 32.38
CA ALA A 228 2.58 8.99 33.50
C ALA A 228 2.05 7.55 33.46
N ASP A 229 0.75 7.34 33.36
CA ASP A 229 0.06 6.06 33.58
C ASP A 229 -0.22 5.30 32.25
N LEU A 230 0.66 5.50 31.27
CA LEU A 230 0.57 4.84 29.97
C LEU A 230 1.75 3.91 29.75
N HIS A 231 1.48 2.67 29.37
CA HIS A 231 2.46 1.70 28.87
C HIS A 231 2.42 1.59 27.35
N LEU A 232 3.52 1.18 26.76
CA LEU A 232 3.67 1.00 25.31
C LEU A 232 4.20 -0.40 24.99
N ALA A 233 3.40 -1.19 24.26
CA ALA A 233 3.89 -2.39 23.60
C ALA A 233 4.50 -2.01 22.24
N VAL A 234 5.71 -2.50 21.97
CA VAL A 234 6.45 -2.22 20.72
C VAL A 234 6.74 -3.53 20.00
N VAL A 235 6.15 -3.70 18.82
CA VAL A 235 6.42 -4.85 17.96
C VAL A 235 7.33 -4.43 16.81
N GLY A 236 8.46 -5.12 16.68
CA GLY A 236 9.44 -4.87 15.63
C GLY A 236 10.78 -5.54 15.94
N ASN A 237 11.64 -5.66 14.96
CA ASN A 237 12.95 -6.29 15.18
C ASN A 237 13.84 -5.39 16.07
N THR A 238 14.14 -5.88 17.26
CA THR A 238 14.95 -5.18 18.26
C THR A 238 16.45 -5.20 17.98
N LYS A 239 16.93 -6.18 17.20
CA LYS A 239 18.35 -6.28 16.87
C LYS A 239 18.82 -5.10 16.03
N GLY A 240 19.72 -4.29 16.58
CA GLY A 240 20.23 -3.07 15.95
C GLY A 240 19.27 -1.86 16.02
N SER A 241 18.22 -1.94 16.84
CA SER A 241 17.34 -0.81 17.12
C SER A 241 17.97 0.14 18.15
N PRO A 242 18.01 1.46 17.91
CA PRO A 242 18.50 2.42 18.89
C PRO A 242 17.48 2.78 19.98
N PHE A 243 16.24 2.29 19.85
CA PHE A 243 15.12 2.77 20.67
C PHE A 243 15.04 2.12 22.05
N LEU A 244 15.69 0.94 22.25
CA LEU A 244 15.83 0.36 23.58
C LEU A 244 16.68 1.25 24.47
N GLU A 245 17.82 1.70 23.94
CA GLU A 245 18.71 2.64 24.65
C GLU A 245 18.01 4.01 24.86
N LEU A 246 17.27 4.50 23.86
CA LEU A 246 16.51 5.72 24.01
C LEU A 246 15.47 5.64 25.13
N ALA A 247 14.74 4.54 25.25
CA ALA A 247 13.76 4.33 26.33
C ALA A 247 14.46 4.36 27.71
N ASN A 248 15.64 3.74 27.82
CA ASN A 248 16.45 3.77 29.05
C ASN A 248 16.90 5.21 29.38
N ASN A 249 17.47 5.93 28.42
CA ASN A 249 17.92 7.31 28.59
C ASN A 249 16.79 8.29 28.95
N LEU A 250 15.57 8.00 28.52
CA LEU A 250 14.37 8.76 28.88
C LEU A 250 13.83 8.40 30.27
N GLY A 251 14.29 7.30 30.89
CA GLY A 251 13.82 6.80 32.18
C GLY A 251 12.41 6.18 32.13
N ILE A 252 12.03 5.55 31.00
CA ILE A 252 10.70 4.96 30.79
C ILE A 252 10.74 3.46 30.48
N SER A 253 11.88 2.79 30.65
CA SER A 253 12.05 1.39 30.29
C SER A 253 11.02 0.45 30.93
N GLU A 254 10.60 0.71 32.17
CA GLU A 254 9.59 -0.08 32.90
C GLU A 254 8.19 -0.01 32.26
N ARG A 255 7.97 1.00 31.42
CA ARG A 255 6.68 1.22 30.73
C ARG A 255 6.71 0.90 29.24
N VAL A 256 7.86 0.48 28.70
CA VAL A 256 8.02 0.14 27.26
C VAL A 256 8.35 -1.33 27.12
N HIS A 257 7.42 -2.10 26.53
CA HIS A 257 7.51 -3.53 26.36
C HIS A 257 7.90 -3.87 24.92
N PHE A 258 9.19 -4.13 24.69
CA PHE A 258 9.69 -4.53 23.36
C PHE A 258 9.47 -6.02 23.15
N LEU A 259 8.48 -6.37 22.29
CA LEU A 259 8.04 -7.75 22.04
C LEU A 259 8.85 -8.47 20.94
N GLY A 260 9.80 -7.78 20.28
CA GLY A 260 10.50 -8.34 19.14
C GLY A 260 9.61 -8.47 17.90
N TYR A 261 10.06 -9.26 16.92
CA TYR A 261 9.23 -9.59 15.76
C TYR A 261 8.18 -10.63 16.14
N ARG A 262 6.92 -10.37 15.84
CA ARG A 262 5.77 -11.23 16.19
C ARG A 262 4.96 -11.57 14.93
N ARG A 263 4.31 -12.73 14.95
CA ARG A 263 3.39 -13.19 13.90
C ARG A 263 1.94 -13.20 14.36
N ASP A 264 1.70 -13.13 15.63
CA ASP A 264 0.40 -13.12 16.30
C ASP A 264 -0.12 -11.69 16.54
N MET A 265 0.01 -10.85 15.48
CA MET A 265 -0.37 -9.43 15.55
C MET A 265 -1.83 -9.22 15.93
N ALA A 266 -2.74 -10.08 15.46
CA ALA A 266 -4.16 -9.98 15.80
C ALA A 266 -4.41 -10.08 17.31
N GLN A 267 -3.76 -11.05 18.00
CA GLN A 267 -3.87 -11.19 19.43
C GLN A 267 -3.25 -10.00 20.18
N ILE A 268 -2.11 -9.49 19.70
CA ILE A 268 -1.47 -8.31 20.30
C ILE A 268 -2.36 -7.06 20.15
N MET A 269 -3.01 -6.88 19.00
CA MET A 269 -3.97 -5.81 18.79
C MET A 269 -5.18 -5.94 19.71
N GLN A 270 -5.71 -7.15 19.91
CA GLN A 270 -6.81 -7.41 20.85
C GLN A 270 -6.45 -7.17 22.32
N ALA A 271 -5.15 -7.18 22.65
CA ALA A 271 -4.66 -6.91 23.99
C ALA A 271 -4.39 -5.41 24.27
N ALA A 272 -4.29 -4.59 23.24
CA ALA A 272 -4.02 -3.15 23.35
C ALA A 272 -5.31 -2.33 23.53
N ASP A 273 -5.17 -1.11 24.07
CA ASP A 273 -6.29 -0.18 24.21
C ASP A 273 -6.42 0.76 23.01
N PHE A 274 -5.31 1.09 22.35
CA PHE A 274 -5.27 1.90 21.13
C PHE A 274 -3.93 1.72 20.40
N PHE A 275 -3.88 2.13 19.14
CA PHE A 275 -2.71 2.04 18.29
C PHE A 275 -2.10 3.42 18.04
N VAL A 276 -0.76 3.54 18.09
CA VAL A 276 -0.04 4.80 17.83
C VAL A 276 1.01 4.61 16.76
N PHE A 277 0.87 5.32 15.63
CA PHE A 277 1.76 5.16 14.48
C PHE A 277 1.90 6.45 13.66
N PRO A 278 2.57 7.48 14.18
CA PRO A 278 2.78 8.75 13.47
C PRO A 278 4.00 8.69 12.56
N SER A 279 4.00 7.80 11.56
CA SER A 279 5.16 7.57 10.68
C SER A 279 5.53 8.82 9.88
N ARG A 280 6.83 9.08 9.73
CA ARG A 280 7.38 10.20 8.93
C ARG A 280 7.26 9.96 7.43
N TYR A 281 7.19 8.70 7.02
CA TYR A 281 7.02 8.34 5.61
C TYR A 281 6.43 6.93 5.47
N GLU A 282 5.23 6.84 4.91
CA GLU A 282 4.55 5.61 4.48
C GLU A 282 3.76 5.88 3.21
N ALA A 283 3.72 4.91 2.31
CA ALA A 283 2.87 4.97 1.13
C ALA A 283 1.42 4.57 1.47
N CYS A 284 1.26 3.40 2.07
CA CYS A 284 0.00 2.90 2.66
C CYS A 284 0.36 1.78 3.62
N THR A 285 0.10 1.98 4.90
CA THR A 285 0.49 0.99 5.91
C THR A 285 -0.64 0.01 6.21
N LEU A 286 -0.36 -1.30 6.06
CA LEU A 286 -1.32 -2.35 6.38
C LEU A 286 -1.64 -2.37 7.87
N VAL A 287 -0.63 -2.13 8.73
CA VAL A 287 -0.81 -2.20 10.19
C VAL A 287 -1.83 -1.17 10.73
N LEU A 288 -2.02 -0.04 10.04
CA LEU A 288 -3.07 0.93 10.37
C LEU A 288 -4.46 0.35 10.11
N LEU A 289 -4.65 -0.29 8.95
CA LEU A 289 -5.91 -0.96 8.60
C LEU A 289 -6.17 -2.16 9.51
N GLU A 290 -5.13 -2.91 9.87
CA GLU A 290 -5.19 -4.04 10.81
C GLU A 290 -5.63 -3.57 12.21
N ALA A 291 -5.09 -2.45 12.68
CA ALA A 291 -5.49 -1.84 13.95
C ALA A 291 -6.97 -1.40 13.92
N LEU A 292 -7.39 -0.69 12.88
CA LEU A 292 -8.79 -0.29 12.69
C LEU A 292 -9.73 -1.50 12.63
N ALA A 293 -9.33 -2.56 11.91
CA ALA A 293 -10.10 -3.80 11.79
C ALA A 293 -10.23 -4.54 13.12
N SER A 294 -9.21 -4.47 13.97
CA SER A 294 -9.22 -5.00 15.33
C SER A 294 -10.04 -4.13 16.30
N GLY A 295 -10.64 -3.03 15.84
CA GLY A 295 -11.40 -2.11 16.67
C GLY A 295 -10.51 -1.26 17.58
N LEU A 296 -9.27 -0.97 17.20
CA LEU A 296 -8.43 -0.06 17.97
C LEU A 296 -8.60 1.38 17.49
N PRO A 297 -8.86 2.33 18.39
CA PRO A 297 -8.66 3.75 18.11
C PRO A 297 -7.21 3.99 17.68
N VAL A 298 -6.99 4.84 16.69
CA VAL A 298 -5.65 5.07 16.18
C VAL A 298 -5.19 6.51 16.39
N ILE A 299 -3.90 6.69 16.74
CA ILE A 299 -3.21 7.98 16.63
C ILE A 299 -2.20 7.85 15.50
N THR A 300 -2.36 8.66 14.46
CA THR A 300 -1.46 8.67 13.31
C THR A 300 -1.12 10.11 12.89
N ALA A 301 -0.45 10.31 11.78
CA ALA A 301 -0.12 11.64 11.27
C ALA A 301 -0.36 11.73 9.76
N THR A 302 -0.59 12.93 9.24
CA THR A 302 -0.86 13.20 7.82
C THR A 302 0.20 12.66 6.87
N ALA A 303 1.45 12.56 7.31
CA ALA A 303 2.54 11.97 6.53
C ALA A 303 2.48 10.43 6.40
N THR A 304 1.59 9.78 7.17
CA THR A 304 1.36 8.33 7.09
C THR A 304 0.33 8.04 6.00
N GLY A 305 0.72 7.38 4.90
CA GLY A 305 -0.24 6.98 3.86
C GLY A 305 -1.29 6.02 4.42
N GLY A 306 -2.56 6.32 4.16
CA GLY A 306 -3.72 5.70 4.80
C GLY A 306 -4.30 6.52 5.96
N ALA A 307 -3.62 7.57 6.44
CA ALA A 307 -4.15 8.47 7.48
C ALA A 307 -5.42 9.20 7.03
N GLU A 308 -5.57 9.43 5.73
CA GLU A 308 -6.75 10.04 5.12
C GLU A 308 -8.05 9.22 5.32
N LEU A 309 -7.93 7.95 5.68
CA LEU A 309 -9.07 7.09 6.02
C LEU A 309 -9.58 7.34 7.43
N VAL A 310 -8.71 7.81 8.33
CA VAL A 310 -9.02 7.92 9.75
C VAL A 310 -9.91 9.13 9.99
N THR A 311 -11.17 8.88 10.30
CA THR A 311 -12.12 9.92 10.71
C THR A 311 -11.93 10.30 12.18
N ALA A 312 -12.41 11.47 12.59
CA ALA A 312 -12.32 11.92 13.97
C ALA A 312 -13.03 10.98 14.97
N GLU A 313 -14.02 10.21 14.48
CA GLU A 313 -14.75 9.20 15.26
C GLU A 313 -13.92 7.91 15.45
N ALA A 314 -12.94 7.64 14.60
CA ALA A 314 -12.13 6.40 14.64
C ALA A 314 -10.71 6.62 15.19
N GLY A 315 -10.26 7.89 15.31
CA GLY A 315 -8.92 8.17 15.79
C GLY A 315 -8.53 9.63 15.73
N ILE A 316 -7.23 9.88 15.92
CA ILE A 316 -6.64 11.22 15.93
C ILE A 316 -5.55 11.28 14.85
N VAL A 317 -5.68 12.21 13.90
CA VAL A 317 -4.68 12.46 12.86
C VAL A 317 -3.92 13.75 13.20
N LEU A 318 -2.63 13.62 13.50
CA LEU A 318 -1.76 14.74 13.80
C LEU A 318 -1.33 15.44 12.50
N PRO A 319 -1.34 16.78 12.45
CA PRO A 319 -0.86 17.52 11.27
C PRO A 319 0.66 17.40 11.11
N GLU A 320 1.40 17.26 12.20
CA GLU A 320 2.85 17.16 12.23
C GLU A 320 3.33 15.89 12.94
N THR A 321 4.26 15.18 12.31
CA THR A 321 4.76 13.90 12.82
C THR A 321 5.66 14.02 14.05
N ASP A 322 6.42 15.14 14.15
CA ASP A 322 7.50 15.30 15.14
C ASP A 322 7.10 16.19 16.30
N HIS A 323 5.84 16.63 16.37
CA HIS A 323 5.35 17.50 17.42
C HIS A 323 5.02 16.71 18.70
N ILE A 324 6.01 16.63 19.61
CA ILE A 324 5.94 15.79 20.83
C ILE A 324 4.74 16.15 21.70
N ASP A 325 4.44 17.45 21.87
CA ASP A 325 3.38 17.91 22.79
C ASP A 325 1.98 17.54 22.27
N SER A 326 1.73 17.70 20.99
CA SER A 326 0.45 17.29 20.38
C SER A 326 0.27 15.77 20.47
N LEU A 327 1.33 14.99 20.25
CA LEU A 327 1.27 13.55 20.40
C LEU A 327 1.04 13.15 21.86
N ALA A 328 1.72 13.79 22.82
CA ALA A 328 1.52 13.54 24.25
C ALA A 328 0.09 13.86 24.70
N ALA A 329 -0.49 14.98 24.23
CA ALA A 329 -1.88 15.32 24.49
C ALA A 329 -2.83 14.25 23.94
N SER A 330 -2.63 13.78 22.72
CA SER A 330 -3.43 12.72 22.10
C SER A 330 -3.31 11.39 22.85
N LEU A 331 -2.09 11.02 23.26
CA LEU A 331 -1.85 9.84 24.11
C LEU A 331 -2.58 9.96 25.45
N SER A 332 -2.52 11.14 26.10
CA SER A 332 -3.20 11.38 27.38
C SER A 332 -4.72 11.27 27.26
N VAL A 333 -5.32 11.83 26.21
CA VAL A 333 -6.76 11.74 25.94
C VAL A 333 -7.17 10.29 25.82
N LEU A 334 -6.50 9.49 24.94
CA LEU A 334 -6.85 8.10 24.78
C LEU A 334 -6.49 7.22 26.00
N ALA A 335 -5.50 7.60 26.80
CA ALA A 335 -5.19 6.87 28.04
C ALA A 335 -6.27 7.07 29.11
N SER A 336 -6.78 8.30 29.28
CA SER A 336 -7.67 8.65 30.38
C SER A 336 -9.17 8.45 30.09
N ASP A 337 -9.61 8.59 28.83
CA ASP A 337 -11.02 8.55 28.44
C ASP A 337 -11.41 7.18 27.86
N ARG A 338 -11.79 6.25 28.74
CA ARG A 338 -12.27 4.92 28.34
C ARG A 338 -13.56 4.95 27.52
N PRO A 339 -14.60 5.74 27.88
CA PRO A 339 -15.80 5.89 27.04
C PRO A 339 -15.48 6.34 25.61
N LEU A 340 -14.63 7.34 25.44
CA LEU A 340 -14.19 7.81 24.12
C LEU A 340 -13.48 6.68 23.34
N ARG A 341 -12.57 5.95 23.98
CA ARG A 341 -11.92 4.79 23.33
C ARG A 341 -12.93 3.76 22.83
N GLN A 342 -13.95 3.44 23.62
CA GLN A 342 -14.99 2.47 23.25
C GLN A 342 -15.83 2.96 22.06
N GLN A 343 -16.17 4.24 22.02
CA GLN A 343 -16.87 4.84 20.89
C GLN A 343 -15.99 4.81 19.62
N MET A 344 -14.74 5.23 19.74
CA MET A 344 -13.78 5.21 18.62
C MET A 344 -13.50 3.80 18.11
N ALA A 345 -13.46 2.80 19.01
CA ALA A 345 -13.26 1.40 18.65
C ALA A 345 -14.35 0.86 17.71
N GLN A 346 -15.61 1.20 17.99
CA GLN A 346 -16.74 0.83 17.12
C GLN A 346 -16.63 1.50 15.76
N ALA A 347 -16.34 2.80 15.71
CA ALA A 347 -16.16 3.54 14.47
C ALA A 347 -14.97 3.02 13.65
N ALA A 348 -13.86 2.68 14.31
CA ALA A 348 -12.68 2.10 13.67
C ALA A 348 -13.01 0.77 12.94
N ARG A 349 -13.76 -0.12 13.59
CA ARG A 349 -14.22 -1.38 12.98
C ARG A 349 -15.11 -1.14 11.77
N VAL A 350 -16.13 -0.29 11.89
CA VAL A 350 -17.05 0.05 10.79
C VAL A 350 -16.30 0.66 9.60
N LEU A 351 -15.29 1.48 9.89
CA LEU A 351 -14.43 2.05 8.85
C LEU A 351 -13.65 0.96 8.11
N ALA A 352 -13.00 0.04 8.84
CA ALA A 352 -12.21 -1.03 8.26
C ALA A 352 -13.03 -2.01 7.42
N GLU A 353 -14.31 -2.25 7.74
CA GLU A 353 -15.20 -3.14 6.98
C GLU A 353 -15.38 -2.72 5.51
N LYS A 354 -15.20 -1.45 5.20
CA LYS A 354 -15.23 -0.92 3.83
C LYS A 354 -13.96 -1.27 3.05
N HIS A 355 -12.88 -1.65 3.73
CA HIS A 355 -11.54 -1.86 3.18
C HIS A 355 -11.09 -3.32 3.28
N SER A 356 -11.97 -4.28 2.98
CA SER A 356 -11.58 -5.70 2.87
C SER A 356 -10.69 -5.95 1.65
N TRP A 357 -9.87 -7.01 1.69
CA TRP A 357 -9.13 -7.47 0.51
C TRP A 357 -10.04 -7.74 -0.69
N THR A 358 -11.23 -8.27 -0.45
CA THR A 358 -12.23 -8.51 -1.50
C THR A 358 -12.68 -7.22 -2.17
N ASN A 359 -13.04 -6.19 -1.39
CA ASN A 359 -13.49 -4.90 -1.93
C ASN A 359 -12.36 -4.22 -2.72
N MET A 360 -11.13 -4.27 -2.22
CA MET A 360 -9.94 -3.78 -2.91
C MET A 360 -9.77 -4.49 -4.25
N ALA A 361 -9.77 -5.83 -4.28
CA ALA A 361 -9.58 -6.61 -5.50
C ALA A 361 -10.70 -6.36 -6.52
N GLN A 362 -11.96 -6.29 -6.07
CA GLN A 362 -13.09 -5.93 -6.94
C GLN A 362 -12.92 -4.56 -7.59
N SER A 363 -12.41 -3.57 -6.85
CA SER A 363 -12.13 -2.23 -7.40
C SER A 363 -11.08 -2.27 -8.51
N TYR A 364 -10.02 -3.08 -8.35
CA TYR A 364 -9.03 -3.31 -9.41
C TYR A 364 -9.69 -3.92 -10.67
N LEU A 365 -10.47 -4.98 -10.50
CA LEU A 365 -11.10 -5.67 -11.63
C LEU A 365 -12.13 -4.81 -12.36
N ASN A 366 -12.80 -3.89 -11.64
CA ASN A 366 -13.72 -2.94 -12.26
C ASN A 366 -12.98 -1.96 -13.18
N ILE A 367 -11.83 -1.40 -12.74
CA ILE A 367 -10.96 -0.57 -13.59
C ILE A 367 -10.47 -1.37 -14.81
N PHE A 368 -10.08 -2.64 -14.65
CA PHE A 368 -9.63 -3.46 -15.77
C PHE A 368 -10.74 -3.66 -16.82
N THR A 369 -11.96 -3.89 -16.36
CA THR A 369 -13.13 -4.04 -17.24
C THR A 369 -13.46 -2.71 -17.96
N GLU A 370 -13.40 -1.59 -17.25
CA GLU A 370 -13.60 -0.25 -17.83
C GLU A 370 -12.61 0.00 -18.98
N LEU A 371 -11.32 -0.21 -18.75
CA LEU A 371 -10.28 0.03 -19.76
C LEU A 371 -10.43 -0.85 -21.00
N THR A 372 -10.72 -2.14 -20.80
CA THR A 372 -10.88 -3.08 -21.94
C THR A 372 -12.15 -2.83 -22.77
N ASN A 373 -13.23 -2.32 -22.14
CA ASN A 373 -14.44 -1.95 -22.87
C ASN A 373 -14.26 -0.68 -23.69
N HIS A 374 -13.56 0.34 -23.16
CA HIS A 374 -13.25 1.56 -23.90
C HIS A 374 -12.43 1.27 -25.17
N GLU A 375 -11.49 0.34 -25.14
CA GLU A 375 -10.69 -0.03 -26.31
C GLU A 375 -11.52 -0.72 -27.39
N LYS A 376 -12.44 -1.60 -27.02
CA LYS A 376 -13.33 -2.27 -27.97
C LYS A 376 -14.27 -1.29 -28.69
N HIS A 377 -14.74 -0.25 -27.99
CA HIS A 377 -15.59 0.77 -28.61
C HIS A 377 -14.80 1.76 -29.47
N SER A 378 -13.55 2.04 -29.14
CA SER A 378 -12.67 2.92 -29.93
C SER A 378 -12.17 2.27 -31.21
N SER A 379 -12.11 0.95 -31.28
CA SER A 379 -11.66 0.18 -32.45
C SER A 379 -12.77 -0.09 -33.47
N HIS A 380 -14.03 0.30 -33.23
CA HIS A 380 -15.12 0.28 -34.20
C HIS A 380 -15.53 1.72 -34.50
N PRO A 381 -14.92 2.39 -35.53
CA PRO A 381 -15.40 3.67 -35.99
C PRO A 381 -16.82 3.46 -36.53
N HIS A 382 -17.78 4.25 -36.03
CA HIS A 382 -19.12 4.34 -36.59
C HIS A 382 -19.02 4.53 -38.12
N LEU A 383 -19.32 3.50 -38.88
CA LEU A 383 -19.68 3.64 -40.26
C LEU A 383 -20.99 4.46 -40.29
N SER A 384 -20.85 5.76 -40.48
CA SER A 384 -21.98 6.62 -40.80
C SER A 384 -22.68 6.04 -42.03
N PRO A 385 -24.03 5.89 -42.02
CA PRO A 385 -24.73 5.46 -43.23
C PRO A 385 -24.46 6.49 -44.30
N SER A 386 -23.84 6.10 -45.40
CA SER A 386 -23.68 6.92 -46.59
C SER A 386 -25.06 7.38 -47.02
N SER A 387 -25.34 8.68 -46.92
CA SER A 387 -26.48 9.33 -47.55
C SER A 387 -26.31 9.16 -49.04
N ARG A 388 -27.09 8.24 -49.66
CA ARG A 388 -27.25 8.19 -51.11
C ARG A 388 -27.85 9.53 -51.54
N PRO A 389 -27.31 10.19 -52.59
CA PRO A 389 -27.97 11.37 -53.16
C PRO A 389 -29.31 10.95 -53.79
N VAL A 390 -30.38 11.63 -53.41
CA VAL A 390 -31.71 11.52 -54.04
C VAL A 390 -31.60 12.08 -55.46
N PRO A 391 -32.06 11.38 -56.52
CA PRO A 391 -32.11 11.97 -57.88
C PRO A 391 -33.15 13.06 -57.92
N LEU A 392 -32.77 14.26 -58.40
CA LEU A 392 -33.66 15.35 -58.71
C LEU A 392 -34.60 14.93 -59.84
N SER A 393 -35.91 14.90 -59.56
CA SER A 393 -36.97 14.76 -60.55
C SER A 393 -37.01 15.96 -61.48
N GLU A 394 -36.86 15.75 -62.78
CA GLU A 394 -37.14 16.75 -63.82
C GLU A 394 -38.62 17.16 -63.80
N SER A 395 -38.88 18.43 -63.71
CA SER A 395 -40.19 19.04 -63.94
C SER A 395 -40.45 19.21 -65.44
N PRO A 396 -41.71 18.98 -65.95
CA PRO A 396 -42.00 19.09 -67.38
C PRO A 396 -42.10 20.53 -67.81
N ARG A 397 -41.44 20.85 -68.92
CA ARG A 397 -41.68 22.10 -69.67
C ARG A 397 -43.06 22.10 -70.26
N THR A 398 -43.91 23.07 -69.88
CA THR A 398 -45.11 23.44 -70.64
C THR A 398 -44.73 24.42 -71.71
N ALA A 399 -45.08 24.07 -72.95
CA ALA A 399 -45.11 24.97 -74.10
C ALA A 399 -46.31 25.87 -73.97
N ASN A 400 -46.12 27.17 -74.14
CA ASN A 400 -46.74 28.09 -75.07
C ASN A 400 -46.08 29.48 -74.96
#